data_00d6b095493b9d63783fe2d9da9e76ae
#
_entry.id   00d6b095493b9d63783fe2d9da9e76ae
#
_cell.length_a   1.000
_cell.length_b   1.000
_cell.length_c   1.000
_cell.angle_alpha   90.00
_cell.angle_beta   90.00
_cell.angle_gamma   90.00
#
_symmetry.space_group_name_H-M   'P 1'
#
loop_
_entity.id
_entity.type
_entity.pdbx_description
1 polymer ?
#
loop_
_entity_poly.entity_id
_entity_poly.type
_entity_poly.pdbx_seq_one_letter_code
_entity_poly.pdbx_strand_id
1 'polypeptide(L)'
;MTIGNLDPAVRRISHNYIELQPVTEISSLVAMKPWVSKHPETVAAFRDAMIQAAEFANNHDRATREILGKYVALDRNILDTVVLPRFIAGSLNEGLLDETILRMRQAGWIESTFSARDLIYA
;
A
#
# COMPACT_ATOMS: atom_id res chain seq x y z
N MET A 1 3.41 -8.24 11.09
CA MET A 1 4.48 -8.83 11.94
C MET A 1 5.69 -9.05 11.07
N THR A 2 6.87 -8.70 11.51
CA THR A 2 8.11 -8.95 10.78
C THR A 2 8.78 -10.20 11.32
N ILE A 3 9.61 -10.84 10.50
CA ILE A 3 10.44 -12.00 10.89
C ILE A 3 11.26 -11.68 12.15
N GLY A 4 11.71 -10.43 12.29
CA GLY A 4 12.44 -9.97 13.48
C GLY A 4 11.68 -10.16 14.81
N ASN A 5 10.35 -10.24 14.81
CA ASN A 5 9.59 -10.52 16.05
C ASN A 5 9.70 -11.99 16.51
N LEU A 6 10.22 -12.87 15.67
CA LEU A 6 10.42 -14.28 15.98
C LEU A 6 11.79 -14.52 16.67
N ASP A 7 12.69 -13.55 16.58
CA ASP A 7 14.00 -13.62 17.22
C ASP A 7 13.94 -12.95 18.61
N PRO A 8 14.17 -13.69 19.71
CA PRO A 8 14.15 -13.15 21.06
C PRO A 8 15.23 -12.08 21.33
N ALA A 9 16.27 -12.03 20.49
CA ALA A 9 17.30 -10.99 20.58
C ALA A 9 16.87 -9.67 19.92
N VAL A 10 15.76 -9.67 19.16
CA VAL A 10 15.24 -8.49 18.47
C VAL A 10 14.07 -7.89 19.24
N ARG A 11 14.20 -6.61 19.60
CA ARG A 11 13.15 -5.84 20.27
C ARG A 11 12.63 -4.75 19.36
N ARG A 12 11.30 -4.71 19.17
CA ARG A 12 10.65 -3.59 18.50
C ARG A 12 10.74 -2.33 19.37
N ILE A 13 11.24 -1.24 18.80
CA ILE A 13 11.40 0.05 19.49
C ILE A 13 10.15 0.92 19.28
N SER A 14 9.56 0.89 18.07
CA SER A 14 8.48 1.78 17.68
C SER A 14 7.62 1.14 16.58
N HIS A 15 6.38 1.61 16.47
CA HIS A 15 5.48 1.44 15.33
C HIS A 15 5.36 2.78 14.60
N ASN A 16 6.46 3.28 14.06
CA ASN A 16 6.61 4.63 13.53
C ASN A 16 5.48 5.07 12.58
N TYR A 17 4.98 4.19 11.71
CA TYR A 17 3.84 4.54 10.85
C TYR A 17 2.57 4.80 11.66
N ILE A 18 2.20 3.91 12.56
CA ILE A 18 0.97 4.04 13.38
C ILE A 18 1.09 5.20 14.36
N GLU A 19 2.28 5.47 14.87
CA GLU A 19 2.53 6.57 15.81
C GLU A 19 2.46 7.93 15.12
N LEU A 20 2.90 8.02 13.86
CA LEU A 20 2.81 9.24 13.05
C LEU A 20 1.42 9.46 12.47
N GLN A 21 0.80 8.42 11.98
CA GLN A 21 -0.47 8.47 11.28
C GLN A 21 -1.20 7.13 11.47
N PRO A 22 -2.32 7.10 12.22
CA PRO A 22 -3.04 5.86 12.57
C PRO A 22 -3.46 5.02 11.35
N VAL A 23 -3.73 5.69 10.23
CA VAL A 23 -4.00 5.05 8.93
C VAL A 23 -3.02 5.64 7.93
N THR A 24 -2.15 4.79 7.36
CA THR A 24 -1.13 5.20 6.39
C THR A 24 -1.24 4.36 5.14
N GLU A 25 -1.27 5.00 3.99
CA GLU A 25 -1.13 4.34 2.69
C GLU A 25 0.35 3.99 2.48
N ILE A 26 0.65 2.68 2.38
CA ILE A 26 2.04 2.19 2.33
C ILE A 26 2.59 2.20 0.92
N SER A 27 1.74 1.93 -0.08
CA SER A 27 2.14 1.87 -1.48
C SER A 27 0.98 2.12 -2.41
N SER A 28 1.28 2.66 -3.58
CA SER A 28 0.32 2.93 -4.65
C SER A 28 0.93 2.54 -6.00
N LEU A 29 0.06 2.24 -6.95
CA LEU A 29 0.46 2.06 -8.33
C LEU A 29 0.45 3.42 -9.03
N VAL A 30 1.52 3.70 -9.77
CA VAL A 30 1.69 4.98 -10.46
C VAL A 30 1.92 4.79 -11.94
N ALA A 31 1.45 5.74 -12.75
CA ALA A 31 1.71 5.79 -14.17
C ALA A 31 1.91 7.24 -14.62
N MET A 32 2.63 7.42 -15.72
CA MET A 32 2.90 8.74 -16.27
C MET A 32 1.64 9.34 -16.94
N LYS A 33 1.29 10.59 -16.62
CA LYS A 33 0.12 11.28 -17.20
C LYS A 33 0.01 11.16 -18.73
N PRO A 34 1.08 11.36 -19.53
CA PRO A 34 0.99 11.23 -20.98
C PRO A 34 0.64 9.81 -21.45
N TRP A 35 1.06 8.78 -20.70
CA TRP A 35 0.73 7.40 -21.01
C TRP A 35 -0.74 7.10 -20.69
N VAL A 36 -1.18 7.51 -19.50
CA VAL A 36 -2.57 7.36 -19.04
C VAL A 36 -3.56 8.01 -20.03
N SER A 37 -3.26 9.23 -20.49
CA SER A 37 -4.09 9.96 -21.46
C SER A 37 -4.20 9.25 -22.82
N LYS A 38 -3.19 8.46 -23.20
CA LYS A 38 -3.17 7.70 -24.45
C LYS A 38 -3.84 6.32 -24.34
N HIS A 39 -4.00 5.80 -23.11
CA HIS A 39 -4.47 4.44 -22.87
C HIS A 39 -5.58 4.37 -21.80
N PRO A 40 -6.64 5.20 -21.90
CA PRO A 40 -7.67 5.30 -20.86
C PRO A 40 -8.40 3.98 -20.61
N GLU A 41 -8.68 3.21 -21.66
CA GLU A 41 -9.35 1.91 -21.54
C GLU A 41 -8.47 0.88 -20.81
N THR A 42 -7.17 0.87 -21.10
CA THR A 42 -6.23 -0.01 -20.40
C THR A 42 -6.13 0.34 -18.91
N VAL A 43 -6.10 1.64 -18.59
CA VAL A 43 -6.07 2.12 -17.22
C VAL A 43 -7.35 1.73 -16.48
N ALA A 44 -8.52 1.90 -17.10
CA ALA A 44 -9.79 1.50 -16.52
C ALA A 44 -9.85 0.00 -16.25
N ALA A 45 -9.51 -0.83 -17.24
CA ALA A 45 -9.50 -2.29 -17.10
C ALA A 45 -8.50 -2.76 -16.02
N PHE A 46 -7.34 -2.14 -15.96
CA PHE A 46 -6.34 -2.44 -14.92
C PHE A 46 -6.85 -2.06 -13.53
N ARG A 47 -7.45 -0.87 -13.37
CA ARG A 47 -8.06 -0.43 -12.11
C ARG A 47 -9.13 -1.39 -11.63
N ASP A 48 -10.03 -1.80 -12.52
CA ASP A 48 -11.11 -2.74 -12.19
C ASP A 48 -10.56 -4.10 -11.76
N ALA A 49 -9.53 -4.61 -12.42
CA ALA A 49 -8.85 -5.84 -12.03
C ALA A 49 -8.18 -5.72 -10.66
N MET A 50 -7.56 -4.58 -10.36
CA MET A 50 -6.94 -4.33 -9.05
C MET A 50 -7.96 -4.21 -7.92
N ILE A 51 -9.13 -3.60 -8.18
CA ILE A 51 -10.24 -3.55 -7.21
C ILE A 51 -10.71 -4.96 -6.88
N GLN A 52 -10.98 -5.78 -7.90
CA GLN A 52 -11.39 -7.18 -7.70
C GLN A 52 -10.33 -7.99 -6.94
N ALA A 53 -9.05 -7.81 -7.27
CA ALA A 53 -7.95 -8.47 -6.57
C ALA A 53 -7.85 -8.03 -5.09
N ALA A 54 -8.05 -6.75 -4.81
CA ALA A 54 -8.05 -6.20 -3.46
C ALA A 54 -9.22 -6.75 -2.63
N GLU A 55 -10.42 -6.79 -3.21
CA GLU A 55 -11.60 -7.39 -2.58
C GLU A 55 -11.40 -8.87 -2.30
N PHE A 56 -10.86 -9.61 -3.28
CA PHE A 56 -10.53 -11.02 -3.08
C PHE A 56 -9.54 -11.21 -1.93
N ALA A 57 -8.44 -10.47 -1.94
CA ALA A 57 -7.40 -10.58 -0.92
C ALA A 57 -7.91 -10.23 0.49
N ASN A 58 -8.77 -9.21 0.61
CA ASN A 58 -9.36 -8.80 1.88
C ASN A 58 -10.35 -9.83 2.45
N ASN A 59 -11.00 -10.60 1.59
CA ASN A 59 -12.06 -11.54 1.99
C ASN A 59 -11.60 -13.02 2.04
N HIS A 60 -10.41 -13.34 1.51
CA HIS A 60 -9.92 -14.71 1.38
C HIS A 60 -8.49 -14.84 1.95
N ASP A 61 -8.33 -14.61 3.26
CA ASP A 61 -7.02 -14.62 3.95
C ASP A 61 -6.18 -15.85 3.62
N ARG A 62 -6.75 -17.06 3.75
CA ARG A 62 -6.02 -18.29 3.47
C ARG A 62 -5.51 -18.39 2.02
N ALA A 63 -6.39 -18.11 1.05
CA ALA A 63 -6.02 -18.15 -0.36
C ALA A 63 -4.97 -17.08 -0.70
N THR A 64 -5.09 -15.92 -0.09
CA THR A 64 -4.10 -14.83 -0.23
C THR A 64 -2.73 -15.25 0.28
N ARG A 65 -2.65 -15.93 1.43
CA ARG A 65 -1.38 -16.48 1.95
C ARG A 65 -0.80 -17.57 1.05
N GLU A 66 -1.65 -18.44 0.51
CA GLU A 66 -1.23 -19.47 -0.45
C GLU A 66 -0.65 -18.84 -1.73
N ILE A 67 -1.25 -17.74 -2.22
CA ILE A 67 -0.74 -16.98 -3.36
C ILE A 67 0.58 -16.30 -2.97
N LEU A 68 0.63 -15.62 -1.83
CA LEU A 68 1.84 -14.94 -1.34
C LEU A 68 3.03 -15.91 -1.28
N GLY A 69 2.82 -17.13 -0.79
CA GLY A 69 3.85 -18.17 -0.70
C GLY A 69 4.44 -18.62 -2.04
N LYS A 70 3.81 -18.28 -3.17
CA LYS A 70 4.37 -18.53 -4.52
C LYS A 70 5.38 -17.46 -4.95
N TYR A 71 5.34 -16.29 -4.34
CA TYR A 71 6.14 -15.12 -4.73
C TYR A 71 7.20 -14.74 -3.70
N VAL A 72 7.04 -15.17 -2.45
CA VAL A 72 8.00 -14.91 -1.37
C VAL A 72 8.54 -16.23 -0.83
N ALA A 73 9.86 -16.31 -0.72
CA ALA A 73 10.56 -17.47 -0.15
C ALA A 73 10.51 -17.39 1.38
N LEU A 74 9.34 -17.66 1.96
CA LEU A 74 9.12 -17.74 3.40
C LEU A 74 8.60 -19.11 3.78
N ASP A 75 9.02 -19.62 4.94
CA ASP A 75 8.49 -20.85 5.49
C ASP A 75 6.99 -20.72 5.77
N ARG A 76 6.25 -21.81 5.61
CA ARG A 76 4.80 -21.82 5.72
C ARG A 76 4.30 -21.36 7.09
N ASN A 77 4.97 -21.78 8.16
CA ASN A 77 4.68 -21.33 9.52
C ASN A 77 4.86 -19.82 9.72
N ILE A 78 5.81 -19.21 8.98
CA ILE A 78 5.99 -17.75 8.98
C ILE A 78 4.86 -17.09 8.19
N LEU A 79 4.53 -17.62 7.00
CA LEU A 79 3.43 -17.10 6.17
C LEU A 79 2.09 -17.08 6.92
N ASP A 80 1.83 -18.09 7.75
CA ASP A 80 0.59 -18.20 8.55
C ASP A 80 0.53 -17.12 9.64
N THR A 81 1.66 -16.56 10.05
CA THR A 81 1.75 -15.53 11.10
C THR A 81 1.91 -14.10 10.59
N VAL A 82 2.21 -13.91 9.31
CA VAL A 82 2.33 -12.57 8.71
C VAL A 82 1.00 -11.82 8.80
N VAL A 83 1.04 -10.58 9.26
CA VAL A 83 -0.14 -9.70 9.19
C VAL A 83 -0.24 -9.18 7.77
N LEU A 84 -1.30 -9.57 7.07
CA LEU A 84 -1.58 -9.04 5.73
C LEU A 84 -2.02 -7.57 5.83
N PRO A 85 -1.57 -6.70 4.93
CA PRO A 85 -2.10 -5.35 4.84
C PRO A 85 -3.57 -5.40 4.39
N ARG A 86 -4.34 -4.37 4.72
CA ARG A 86 -5.64 -4.16 4.10
C ARG A 86 -5.41 -3.51 2.73
N PHE A 87 -5.91 -4.15 1.69
CA PHE A 87 -5.83 -3.63 0.33
C PHE A 87 -6.98 -2.65 0.07
N ILE A 88 -6.70 -1.52 -0.55
CA ILE A 88 -7.73 -0.54 -0.90
C ILE A 88 -8.42 -1.00 -2.19
N ALA A 89 -9.72 -1.31 -2.07
CA ALA A 89 -10.58 -1.65 -3.19
C ALA A 89 -11.39 -0.42 -3.60
N GLY A 90 -10.75 0.56 -4.21
CA GLY A 90 -11.40 1.82 -4.60
C GLY A 90 -10.43 2.97 -4.78
N SER A 91 -10.93 4.17 -4.58
CA SER A 91 -10.12 5.40 -4.67
C SER A 91 -9.20 5.57 -3.46
N LEU A 92 -8.03 6.15 -3.71
CA LEU A 92 -7.12 6.59 -2.67
C LEU A 92 -7.77 7.69 -1.81
N ASN A 93 -7.41 7.75 -0.54
CA ASN A 93 -7.89 8.78 0.36
C ASN A 93 -7.08 10.08 0.18
N GLU A 94 -7.70 11.10 -0.44
CA GLU A 94 -7.06 12.40 -0.68
C GLU A 94 -6.50 13.01 0.61
N GLY A 95 -7.25 12.97 1.71
CA GLY A 95 -6.84 13.57 2.98
C GLY A 95 -5.60 12.90 3.58
N LEU A 96 -5.49 11.57 3.50
CA LEU A 96 -4.30 10.85 3.98
C LEU A 96 -3.06 11.16 3.12
N LEU A 97 -3.24 11.29 1.80
CA LEU A 97 -2.16 11.67 0.90
C LEU A 97 -1.73 13.13 1.13
N ASP A 98 -2.67 14.07 1.30
CA ASP A 98 -2.34 15.46 1.59
C ASP A 98 -1.60 15.60 2.93
N GLU A 99 -1.98 14.85 3.95
CA GLU A 99 -1.24 14.81 5.22
C GLU A 99 0.18 14.29 5.02
N THR A 100 0.37 13.23 4.23
CA THR A 100 1.69 12.70 3.90
C THR A 100 2.53 13.73 3.15
N ILE A 101 1.97 14.40 2.14
CA ILE A 101 2.62 15.46 1.37
C ILE A 101 3.04 16.62 2.31
N LEU A 102 2.17 17.02 3.23
CA LEU A 102 2.48 18.07 4.20
C LEU A 102 3.66 17.69 5.09
N ARG A 103 3.68 16.46 5.60
CA ARG A 103 4.79 15.96 6.43
C ARG A 103 6.10 15.89 5.66
N MET A 104 6.07 15.44 4.39
CA MET A 104 7.25 15.42 3.53
C MET A 104 7.81 16.83 3.26
N ARG A 105 6.93 17.83 3.11
CA ARG A 105 7.36 19.25 3.00
C ARG A 105 7.99 19.76 4.29
N GLN A 106 7.35 19.48 5.43
CA GLN A 106 7.89 19.87 6.74
C GLN A 106 9.26 19.25 7.01
N ALA A 107 9.49 18.04 6.51
CA ALA A 107 10.77 17.37 6.59
C ALA A 107 11.79 17.84 5.53
N GLY A 108 11.42 18.73 4.62
CA GLY A 108 12.29 19.22 3.54
C GLY A 108 12.56 18.22 2.42
N TRP A 109 11.76 17.17 2.30
CA TRP A 109 11.94 16.14 1.28
C TRP A 109 11.34 16.54 -0.07
N ILE A 110 10.34 17.39 -0.07
CA ILE A 110 9.72 17.95 -1.27
C ILE A 110 9.52 19.45 -1.11
N GLU A 111 9.77 20.20 -2.19
CA GLU A 111 9.61 21.66 -2.22
C GLU A 111 8.34 22.08 -2.97
N SER A 112 7.84 21.20 -3.86
CA SER A 112 6.70 21.48 -4.73
C SER A 112 5.38 21.65 -3.98
N THR A 113 4.52 22.53 -4.50
CA THR A 113 3.18 22.78 -4.00
C THR A 113 2.15 22.06 -4.86
N PHE A 114 2.02 20.74 -4.70
CA PHE A 114 0.94 19.96 -5.30
C PHE A 114 0.06 19.38 -4.19
N SER A 115 -1.15 18.96 -4.54
CA SER A 115 -2.10 18.29 -3.66
C SER A 115 -2.26 16.82 -4.07
N ALA A 116 -2.88 16.03 -3.22
CA ALA A 116 -3.24 14.64 -3.53
C ALA A 116 -4.08 14.56 -4.81
N ARG A 117 -4.99 15.51 -5.03
CA ARG A 117 -5.85 15.58 -6.23
C ARG A 117 -5.05 15.69 -7.54
N ASP A 118 -3.87 16.30 -7.51
CA ASP A 118 -3.01 16.40 -8.68
C ASP A 118 -2.34 15.06 -9.05
N LEU A 119 -2.32 14.10 -8.11
CA LEU A 119 -1.70 12.79 -8.25
C LEU A 119 -2.71 11.69 -8.53
N ILE A 120 -3.93 11.80 -7.99
CA ILE A 120 -4.95 10.77 -8.13
C ILE A 120 -5.56 10.85 -9.54
N TYR A 121 -5.59 9.72 -10.22
CA TYR A 121 -6.34 9.56 -11.46
C TYR A 121 -7.80 9.26 -11.13
N ALA A 122 -8.68 10.15 -11.57
CA ALA A 122 -10.13 10.03 -11.39
C ALA A 122 -10.78 9.22 -12.54
#